data_79f955eb3e523dd9550caa4588875169
#
_entry.id   79f955eb3e523dd9550caa4588875169
#
_cell.length_a   1.000
_cell.length_b   1.000
_cell.length_c   1.000
_cell.angle_alpha   90.00
_cell.angle_beta   90.00
_cell.angle_gamma   90.00
#
_symmetry.space_group_name_H-M   'P 1'
#
loop_
_entity.id
_entity.type
_entity.pdbx_description
1 polymer ?
#
loop_
_entity_poly.entity_id
_entity_poly.type
_entity_poly.pdbx_seq_one_letter_code
_entity_poly.pdbx_strand_id
1 'polypeptide(L)'
;MKRRNFLISSKLIILIFTVVLFSACIKNDNSIVGDAKVRIFNTVISDTSQNFYFNQALFNSVTGVSALATSTNTSYFVVEGDKEYLIDSRNSVTGVTNSSLKQSFALGKNYSVYYTIKNTLATTKPEMIIYQDTVRQNNNVAQIMFINLGHTLGSKVDIKDKSGKIVESIGYGEKTTYKQISDVGRSNTSILLNLVDSAGVQDSISYTNFAKGKVYTVIIEGAKNGKLKERLVANN
;
A
#
# COMPACT_ATOMS: atom_id res chain seq x y z
N MET A 1 -52.58 -37.25 -43.45
CA MET A 1 -52.48 -36.54 -42.15
C MET A 1 -51.32 -37.03 -41.19
N LYS A 2 -50.84 -38.25 -41.22
CA LYS A 2 -49.81 -38.78 -40.28
C LYS A 2 -48.39 -38.17 -40.47
N ARG A 3 -47.94 -37.83 -41.66
CA ARG A 3 -46.59 -37.29 -41.90
C ARG A 3 -46.32 -35.87 -41.32
N ARG A 4 -47.36 -35.04 -41.23
CA ARG A 4 -47.22 -33.64 -40.76
C ARG A 4 -47.01 -33.57 -39.24
N ASN A 5 -47.63 -34.49 -38.50
CA ASN A 5 -47.47 -34.56 -37.03
C ASN A 5 -46.07 -35.10 -36.62
N PHE A 6 -45.49 -35.96 -37.43
CA PHE A 6 -44.14 -36.51 -37.17
C PHE A 6 -43.07 -35.42 -37.36
N LEU A 7 -43.19 -34.56 -38.35
CA LEU A 7 -42.25 -33.43 -38.56
C LEU A 7 -42.33 -32.37 -37.49
N ILE A 8 -43.52 -32.12 -36.92
CA ILE A 8 -43.70 -31.16 -35.80
C ILE A 8 -43.10 -31.74 -34.54
N SER A 9 -43.30 -33.00 -34.24
CA SER A 9 -42.74 -33.71 -33.07
C SER A 9 -41.22 -33.75 -33.12
N SER A 10 -40.63 -34.02 -34.30
CA SER A 10 -39.15 -33.99 -34.49
C SER A 10 -38.53 -32.62 -34.22
N LYS A 11 -39.18 -31.53 -34.74
CA LYS A 11 -38.69 -30.17 -34.51
C LYS A 11 -38.78 -29.77 -33.05
N LEU A 12 -39.82 -30.21 -32.34
CA LEU A 12 -39.98 -29.92 -30.90
C LEU A 12 -38.90 -30.63 -30.07
N ILE A 13 -38.57 -31.89 -30.42
CA ILE A 13 -37.51 -32.63 -29.74
C ILE A 13 -36.15 -31.95 -29.92
N ILE A 14 -35.84 -31.53 -31.15
CA ILE A 14 -34.60 -30.82 -31.46
C ILE A 14 -34.51 -29.49 -30.64
N LEU A 15 -35.63 -28.74 -30.60
CA LEU A 15 -35.67 -27.50 -29.82
C LEU A 15 -35.42 -27.74 -28.32
N ILE A 16 -36.02 -28.75 -27.74
CA ILE A 16 -35.83 -29.10 -26.33
C ILE A 16 -34.38 -29.55 -26.07
N PHE A 17 -33.79 -30.33 -26.99
CA PHE A 17 -32.39 -30.75 -26.86
C PHE A 17 -31.41 -29.58 -26.95
N THR A 18 -31.69 -28.61 -27.81
CA THR A 18 -30.89 -27.40 -27.93
C THR A 18 -30.95 -26.54 -26.65
N VAL A 19 -32.13 -26.39 -26.04
CA VAL A 19 -32.30 -25.64 -24.78
C VAL A 19 -31.56 -26.32 -23.62
N VAL A 20 -31.57 -27.66 -23.56
CA VAL A 20 -30.83 -28.40 -22.51
C VAL A 20 -29.31 -28.26 -22.68
N LEU A 21 -28.81 -28.15 -23.91
CA LEU A 21 -27.38 -27.96 -24.16
C LEU A 21 -26.91 -26.54 -23.75
N PHE A 22 -27.77 -25.53 -23.81
CA PHE A 22 -27.44 -24.18 -23.36
C PHE A 22 -27.62 -23.98 -21.83
N SER A 23 -28.32 -24.87 -21.15
CA SER A 23 -28.46 -24.83 -19.68
C SER A 23 -27.36 -25.59 -18.93
N ALA A 24 -26.38 -26.18 -19.62
CA ALA A 24 -25.14 -26.59 -19.00
C ALA A 24 -24.36 -25.34 -18.58
N CYS A 25 -24.85 -24.65 -17.54
CA CYS A 25 -24.05 -23.71 -16.79
C CYS A 25 -22.80 -24.49 -16.36
N ILE A 26 -21.68 -24.20 -16.99
CA ILE A 26 -20.38 -24.63 -16.50
C ILE A 26 -20.24 -23.94 -15.13
N LYS A 27 -20.63 -24.67 -14.10
CA LYS A 27 -20.34 -24.28 -12.73
C LYS A 27 -18.81 -24.33 -12.63
N ASN A 28 -18.20 -23.20 -12.84
CA ASN A 28 -16.76 -23.08 -12.70
C ASN A 28 -16.47 -23.10 -11.19
N ASP A 29 -16.35 -24.31 -10.63
CA ASP A 29 -16.01 -24.53 -9.22
C ASP A 29 -14.53 -24.21 -8.95
N ASN A 30 -13.80 -23.71 -9.94
CA ASN A 30 -12.46 -23.20 -9.73
C ASN A 30 -12.58 -21.95 -8.89
N SER A 31 -12.12 -22.01 -7.65
CA SER A 31 -11.88 -20.81 -6.85
C SER A 31 -11.10 -19.83 -7.72
N ILE A 32 -11.60 -18.60 -7.85
CA ILE A 32 -10.87 -17.55 -8.55
C ILE A 32 -9.60 -17.32 -7.73
N VAL A 33 -8.52 -17.96 -8.13
CA VAL A 33 -7.19 -17.67 -7.59
C VAL A 33 -6.76 -16.37 -8.24
N GLY A 34 -6.68 -15.32 -7.46
CA GLY A 34 -6.24 -14.03 -7.94
C GLY A 34 -5.20 -13.46 -7.00
N ASP A 35 -4.66 -12.33 -7.39
CA ASP A 35 -3.51 -11.72 -6.79
C ASP A 35 -3.90 -10.55 -5.88
N ALA A 36 -3.13 -10.37 -4.82
CA ALA A 36 -2.96 -9.11 -4.14
C ALA A 36 -1.56 -8.56 -4.45
N LYS A 37 -1.38 -7.26 -4.33
CA LYS A 37 -0.06 -6.64 -4.49
C LYS A 37 0.42 -6.08 -3.17
N VAL A 38 1.67 -6.37 -2.84
CA VAL A 38 2.30 -5.93 -1.60
C VAL A 38 3.60 -5.20 -1.94
N ARG A 39 3.92 -4.18 -1.18
CA ARG A 39 5.25 -3.56 -1.15
C ARG A 39 5.68 -3.36 0.29
N ILE A 40 6.98 -3.33 0.53
CA ILE A 40 7.55 -3.24 1.87
C ILE A 40 8.40 -1.99 1.97
N PHE A 41 8.30 -1.32 3.11
CA PHE A 41 9.07 -0.16 3.49
C PHE A 41 9.88 -0.45 4.74
N ASN A 42 11.15 -0.11 4.75
CA ASN A 42 11.94 -0.02 5.96
C ASN A 42 12.04 1.45 6.37
N THR A 43 11.40 1.82 7.49
CA THR A 43 11.37 3.18 8.02
C THR A 43 12.15 3.32 9.33
N VAL A 44 12.78 2.24 9.80
CA VAL A 44 13.56 2.26 11.05
C VAL A 44 14.93 2.86 10.79
N ILE A 45 15.11 4.07 11.30
CA ILE A 45 16.38 4.80 11.22
C ILE A 45 17.40 4.16 12.17
N SER A 46 18.60 3.93 11.67
CA SER A 46 19.73 3.37 12.44
C SER A 46 19.68 1.87 12.68
N ASP A 47 18.72 1.17 12.09
CA ASP A 47 18.72 -0.27 12.15
C ASP A 47 19.53 -0.87 10.98
N THR A 48 19.92 -2.13 11.16
CA THR A 48 20.51 -2.94 10.08
C THR A 48 19.48 -3.20 9.02
N SER A 49 19.92 -3.35 7.77
CA SER A 49 19.04 -3.78 6.68
C SER A 49 18.28 -5.04 7.06
N GLN A 50 17.03 -5.14 6.60
CA GLN A 50 16.13 -6.24 6.96
C GLN A 50 15.88 -7.15 5.74
N ASN A 51 15.91 -8.45 5.98
CA ASN A 51 15.39 -9.46 5.08
C ASN A 51 13.94 -9.77 5.46
N PHE A 52 13.06 -9.82 4.48
CA PHE A 52 11.64 -10.15 4.70
C PHE A 52 11.34 -11.55 4.19
N TYR A 53 10.57 -12.30 4.97
CA TYR A 53 10.16 -13.67 4.66
C TYR A 53 8.64 -13.75 4.64
N PHE A 54 8.10 -14.44 3.67
CA PHE A 54 6.68 -14.78 3.57
C PHE A 54 6.55 -16.29 3.67
N ASN A 55 5.93 -16.79 4.75
CA ASN A 55 5.84 -18.22 5.04
C ASN A 55 7.21 -18.92 4.97
N GLN A 56 8.24 -18.34 5.59
CA GLN A 56 9.63 -18.80 5.60
C GLN A 56 10.37 -18.68 4.25
N ALA A 57 9.72 -18.32 3.15
CA ALA A 57 10.39 -18.05 1.90
C ALA A 57 10.99 -16.63 1.92
N LEU A 58 12.28 -16.51 1.61
CA LEU A 58 12.96 -15.22 1.54
C LEU A 58 12.39 -14.41 0.38
N PHE A 59 11.75 -13.30 0.70
CA PHE A 59 11.12 -12.43 -0.29
C PHE A 59 12.14 -11.85 -1.29
N ASN A 60 13.30 -11.46 -0.82
CA ASN A 60 14.34 -10.84 -1.65
C ASN A 60 14.82 -11.73 -2.81
N SER A 61 14.71 -13.05 -2.68
CA SER A 61 15.13 -13.99 -3.73
C SER A 61 14.23 -13.92 -4.96
N VAL A 62 12.96 -13.54 -4.80
CA VAL A 62 11.99 -13.43 -5.89
C VAL A 62 12.15 -12.12 -6.67
N THR A 63 12.59 -11.05 -6.00
CA THR A 63 12.69 -9.70 -6.60
C THR A 63 14.10 -9.32 -7.00
N GLY A 64 15.12 -10.14 -6.66
CA GLY A 64 16.52 -9.81 -6.86
C GLY A 64 17.03 -8.63 -6.00
N VAL A 65 16.23 -8.17 -5.04
CA VAL A 65 16.62 -7.10 -4.11
C VAL A 65 17.36 -7.74 -2.94
N SER A 66 18.56 -7.27 -2.64
CA SER A 66 19.27 -7.56 -1.40
C SER A 66 18.49 -6.97 -0.20
N ALA A 67 18.95 -7.24 1.02
CA ALA A 67 18.34 -6.75 2.23
C ALA A 67 17.89 -5.28 2.14
N LEU A 68 16.66 -5.00 2.57
CA LEU A 68 16.04 -3.68 2.47
C LEU A 68 16.65 -2.73 3.49
N ALA A 69 17.43 -1.77 3.02
CA ALA A 69 18.05 -0.76 3.84
C ALA A 69 17.03 0.24 4.42
N THR A 70 17.45 0.99 5.44
CA THR A 70 16.67 2.10 6.02
C THR A 70 16.27 3.12 4.95
N SER A 71 15.10 3.68 5.07
CA SER A 71 14.52 4.67 4.15
C SER A 71 14.43 4.18 2.70
N THR A 72 14.31 2.86 2.50
CA THR A 72 14.08 2.25 1.19
C THR A 72 12.78 1.44 1.16
N ASN A 73 12.34 1.10 -0.03
CA ASN A 73 11.17 0.25 -0.25
C ASN A 73 11.33 -0.63 -1.47
N THR A 74 10.53 -1.68 -1.53
CA THR A 74 10.37 -2.51 -2.73
C THR A 74 9.42 -1.85 -3.72
N SER A 75 9.45 -2.31 -4.96
CA SER A 75 8.29 -2.20 -5.85
C SER A 75 7.15 -3.07 -5.34
N TYR A 76 5.95 -2.91 -5.92
CA TYR A 76 4.88 -3.87 -5.69
C TYR A 76 5.25 -5.24 -6.25
N PHE A 77 5.02 -6.26 -5.48
CA PHE A 77 5.11 -7.65 -5.90
C PHE A 77 3.78 -8.36 -5.68
N VAL A 78 3.59 -9.45 -6.36
CA VAL A 78 2.34 -10.22 -6.35
C VAL A 78 2.41 -11.29 -5.26
N VAL A 79 1.34 -11.40 -4.49
CA VAL A 79 1.08 -12.51 -3.56
C VAL A 79 -0.30 -13.09 -3.87
N GLU A 80 -0.53 -14.34 -3.50
CA GLU A 80 -1.83 -14.99 -3.63
C GLU A 80 -2.85 -14.29 -2.73
N GLY A 81 -3.97 -13.85 -3.30
CA GLY A 81 -5.03 -13.19 -2.56
C GLY A 81 -5.79 -14.16 -1.65
N ASP A 82 -6.38 -13.62 -0.59
CA ASP A 82 -7.18 -14.33 0.42
C ASP A 82 -6.44 -15.46 1.16
N LYS A 83 -5.11 -15.49 1.04
CA LYS A 83 -4.23 -16.40 1.75
C LYS A 83 -3.58 -15.69 2.94
N GLU A 84 -3.47 -16.41 4.07
CA GLU A 84 -2.73 -15.93 5.23
C GLU A 84 -1.22 -16.17 5.06
N TYR A 85 -0.45 -15.13 5.35
CA TYR A 85 1.00 -15.15 5.36
C TYR A 85 1.53 -14.84 6.76
N LEU A 86 2.51 -15.62 7.21
CA LEU A 86 3.41 -15.23 8.27
C LEU A 86 4.53 -14.41 7.66
N ILE A 87 4.59 -13.12 8.01
CA ILE A 87 5.61 -12.20 7.52
C ILE A 87 6.61 -11.97 8.63
N ASP A 88 7.87 -12.30 8.39
CA ASP A 88 8.98 -12.04 9.30
C ASP A 88 9.89 -10.96 8.73
N SER A 89 10.32 -10.02 9.56
CA SER A 89 11.49 -9.19 9.28
C SER A 89 12.68 -9.73 10.09
N ARG A 90 13.79 -9.99 9.41
CA ARG A 90 15.01 -10.52 10.05
C ARG A 90 16.19 -9.62 9.74
N ASN A 91 17.01 -9.39 10.76
CA ASN A 91 18.28 -8.68 10.58
C ASN A 91 19.12 -9.39 9.52
N SER A 92 19.56 -8.66 8.50
CA SER A 92 20.26 -9.24 7.36
C SER A 92 21.64 -9.81 7.68
N VAL A 93 22.23 -9.39 8.80
CA VAL A 93 23.57 -9.82 9.23
C VAL A 93 23.47 -11.00 10.21
N THR A 94 22.60 -10.88 11.22
CA THR A 94 22.53 -11.88 12.30
C THR A 94 21.47 -12.95 12.06
N GLY A 95 20.53 -12.72 11.13
CA GLY A 95 19.38 -13.61 10.89
C GLY A 95 18.31 -13.58 12.00
N VAL A 96 18.51 -12.80 13.05
CA VAL A 96 17.55 -12.69 14.16
C VAL A 96 16.25 -12.06 13.69
N THR A 97 15.12 -12.67 14.03
CA THR A 97 13.78 -12.13 13.76
C THR A 97 13.50 -10.94 14.67
N ASN A 98 13.30 -9.78 14.04
CA ASN A 98 13.01 -8.53 14.75
C ASN A 98 11.51 -8.30 14.94
N SER A 99 10.70 -8.72 13.97
CA SER A 99 9.25 -8.60 14.03
C SER A 99 8.59 -9.70 13.22
N SER A 100 7.42 -10.16 13.66
CA SER A 100 6.58 -11.14 12.96
C SER A 100 5.13 -10.68 12.97
N LEU A 101 4.43 -10.88 11.85
CA LEU A 101 3.04 -10.51 11.69
C LEU A 101 2.32 -11.54 10.82
N LYS A 102 1.10 -11.93 11.21
CA LYS A 102 0.19 -12.70 10.36
C LYS A 102 -0.80 -11.78 9.67
N GLN A 103 -0.94 -11.95 8.36
CA GLN A 103 -1.80 -11.10 7.54
C GLN A 103 -2.36 -11.86 6.35
N SER A 104 -3.66 -11.69 6.10
CA SER A 104 -4.30 -12.05 4.84
C SER A 104 -4.48 -10.82 3.97
N PHE A 105 -4.18 -10.96 2.68
CA PHE A 105 -4.30 -9.88 1.71
C PHE A 105 -5.51 -10.15 0.82
N ALA A 106 -6.51 -9.25 0.85
CA ALA A 106 -7.71 -9.42 0.05
C ALA A 106 -7.42 -9.35 -1.45
N LEU A 107 -8.11 -10.18 -2.20
CA LEU A 107 -8.00 -10.29 -3.65
C LEU A 107 -8.15 -8.93 -4.36
N GLY A 108 -7.29 -8.65 -5.32
CA GLY A 108 -7.32 -7.43 -6.14
C GLY A 108 -6.98 -6.14 -5.39
N LYS A 109 -6.46 -6.24 -4.16
CA LYS A 109 -6.06 -5.08 -3.36
C LYS A 109 -4.55 -4.89 -3.33
N ASN A 110 -4.14 -3.65 -3.08
CA ASN A 110 -2.74 -3.28 -2.91
C ASN A 110 -2.49 -2.92 -1.45
N TYR A 111 -1.31 -3.29 -0.95
CA TYR A 111 -0.93 -3.09 0.44
C TYR A 111 0.50 -2.57 0.55
N SER A 112 0.70 -1.71 1.55
CA SER A 112 2.01 -1.27 2.01
C SER A 112 2.28 -1.82 3.40
N VAL A 113 3.37 -2.54 3.56
CA VAL A 113 3.89 -3.06 4.84
C VAL A 113 5.02 -2.14 5.27
N TYR A 114 4.90 -1.54 6.44
CA TYR A 114 5.90 -0.66 7.01
C TYR A 114 6.58 -1.35 8.18
N TYR A 115 7.87 -1.63 8.05
CA TYR A 115 8.72 -2.02 9.17
C TYR A 115 9.14 -0.74 9.89
N THR A 116 8.70 -0.58 11.11
CA THR A 116 8.83 0.63 11.92
C THR A 116 9.13 0.29 13.39
N ILE A 117 9.20 1.29 14.25
CA ILE A 117 9.37 1.11 15.69
C ILE A 117 8.02 1.30 16.38
N LYS A 118 7.63 0.39 17.25
CA LYS A 118 6.55 0.65 18.18
C LYS A 118 7.04 1.56 19.27
N ASN A 119 6.62 2.81 19.23
CA ASN A 119 6.97 3.77 20.27
C ASN A 119 5.94 3.70 21.41
N THR A 120 6.22 2.85 22.38
CA THR A 120 5.52 2.93 23.67
C THR A 120 6.49 3.49 24.71
N LEU A 121 5.98 4.24 25.68
CA LEU A 121 6.76 4.85 26.75
C LEU A 121 7.68 3.87 27.50
N ALA A 122 7.50 2.57 27.33
CA ALA A 122 8.25 1.52 28.02
C ALA A 122 9.22 0.72 27.15
N THR A 123 9.01 0.63 25.82
CA THR A 123 9.86 -0.17 24.94
C THR A 123 9.82 0.32 23.50
N THR A 124 10.98 0.51 22.91
CA THR A 124 11.15 0.70 21.46
C THR A 124 11.42 -0.66 20.82
N LYS A 125 10.40 -1.30 20.26
CA LYS A 125 10.56 -2.58 19.54
C LYS A 125 10.18 -2.40 18.08
N PRO A 126 10.91 -3.03 17.16
CA PRO A 126 10.48 -3.10 15.78
C PRO A 126 9.11 -3.77 15.67
N GLU A 127 8.26 -3.24 14.80
CA GLU A 127 6.98 -3.82 14.45
C GLU A 127 6.71 -3.66 12.95
N MET A 128 5.75 -4.39 12.44
CA MET A 128 5.22 -4.19 11.10
C MET A 128 3.78 -3.73 11.19
N ILE A 129 3.46 -2.66 10.47
CA ILE A 129 2.10 -2.18 10.29
C ILE A 129 1.72 -2.25 8.81
N ILE A 130 0.46 -2.54 8.52
CA ILE A 130 -0.01 -2.75 7.16
C ILE A 130 -1.18 -1.81 6.89
N TYR A 131 -1.13 -1.16 5.74
CA TYR A 131 -2.24 -0.39 5.21
C TYR A 131 -2.61 -0.85 3.81
N GLN A 132 -3.90 -0.91 3.55
CA GLN A 132 -4.40 -1.05 2.19
C GLN A 132 -4.23 0.27 1.47
N ASP A 133 -3.59 0.23 0.30
CA ASP A 133 -3.36 1.39 -0.53
C ASP A 133 -4.58 1.70 -1.39
N THR A 134 -4.96 2.96 -1.45
CA THR A 134 -5.92 3.42 -2.43
C THR A 134 -5.18 3.68 -3.74
N VAL A 135 -5.61 3.03 -4.80
CA VAL A 135 -5.09 3.22 -6.17
C VAL A 135 -6.14 3.78 -7.12
N ARG A 136 -7.29 4.20 -6.58
CA ARG A 136 -8.37 4.78 -7.39
C ARG A 136 -7.93 6.13 -7.92
N GLN A 137 -7.74 6.20 -9.20
CA GLN A 137 -7.29 7.40 -9.90
C GLN A 137 -8.44 8.39 -10.11
N ASN A 138 -8.09 9.67 -10.08
CA ASN A 138 -8.93 10.75 -10.58
C ASN A 138 -8.07 11.58 -11.53
N ASN A 139 -8.35 11.52 -12.82
CA ASN A 139 -7.54 12.14 -13.87
C ASN A 139 -7.41 13.67 -13.75
N ASN A 140 -8.23 14.32 -12.93
CA ASN A 140 -8.24 15.77 -12.79
C ASN A 140 -7.37 16.29 -11.64
N VAL A 141 -7.02 15.42 -10.69
CA VAL A 141 -6.30 15.79 -9.46
C VAL A 141 -5.22 14.76 -9.11
N ALA A 142 -4.24 15.16 -8.32
CA ALA A 142 -3.44 14.22 -7.56
C ALA A 142 -4.12 13.93 -6.22
N GLN A 143 -3.97 12.72 -5.70
CA GLN A 143 -4.41 12.34 -4.36
C GLN A 143 -3.20 12.07 -3.49
N ILE A 144 -3.21 12.57 -2.26
CA ILE A 144 -2.08 12.44 -1.34
C ILE A 144 -2.56 12.06 0.05
N MET A 145 -1.87 11.11 0.67
CA MET A 145 -2.03 10.72 2.07
C MET A 145 -0.70 10.90 2.79
N PHE A 146 -0.74 11.39 4.02
CA PHE A 146 0.43 11.49 4.88
C PHE A 146 0.37 10.41 5.96
N ILE A 147 1.50 9.84 6.29
CA ILE A 147 1.69 8.93 7.42
C ILE A 147 2.95 9.34 8.19
N ASN A 148 2.82 9.49 9.51
CA ASN A 148 3.97 9.82 10.35
C ASN A 148 4.55 8.56 10.97
N LEU A 149 5.74 8.16 10.51
CA LEU A 149 6.53 7.03 11.03
C LEU A 149 7.88 7.50 11.59
N GLY A 150 8.00 8.80 11.84
CA GLY A 150 9.20 9.44 12.38
C GLY A 150 9.34 9.24 13.89
N HIS A 151 9.73 8.02 14.30
CA HIS A 151 9.90 7.67 15.73
C HIS A 151 10.94 8.52 16.48
N THR A 152 11.82 9.23 15.79
CA THR A 152 12.84 10.11 16.36
C THR A 152 12.40 11.56 16.48
N LEU A 153 11.21 11.91 15.98
CA LEU A 153 10.78 13.32 15.90
C LEU A 153 10.35 13.89 17.26
N GLY A 154 9.86 13.07 18.16
CA GLY A 154 9.45 13.48 19.51
C GLY A 154 8.20 14.37 19.58
N SER A 155 7.68 14.83 18.44
CA SER A 155 6.58 15.81 18.33
C SER A 155 5.62 15.39 17.20
N LYS A 156 4.41 15.96 17.23
CA LYS A 156 3.49 15.90 16.09
C LYS A 156 4.03 16.73 14.93
N VAL A 157 3.57 16.39 13.74
CA VAL A 157 3.92 17.11 12.52
C VAL A 157 2.68 17.84 12.00
N ASP A 158 2.79 19.15 11.93
CA ASP A 158 1.83 20.00 11.25
C ASP A 158 2.09 19.97 9.73
N ILE A 159 1.04 19.75 8.98
CA ILE A 159 1.03 19.66 7.51
C ILE A 159 0.12 20.75 7.01
N LYS A 160 0.69 21.74 6.32
CA LYS A 160 -0.07 22.90 5.81
C LYS A 160 0.33 23.19 4.38
N ASP A 161 -0.65 23.36 3.49
CA ASP A 161 -0.36 23.96 2.20
C ASP A 161 -0.52 25.48 2.25
N LYS A 162 0.15 26.17 1.33
CA LYS A 162 0.07 27.64 1.24
C LYS A 162 -1.33 28.16 0.93
N SER A 163 -2.21 27.31 0.38
CA SER A 163 -3.58 27.71 0.05
C SER A 163 -4.57 27.53 1.19
N GLY A 164 -4.17 26.87 2.28
CA GLY A 164 -5.01 26.55 3.42
C GLY A 164 -6.03 25.42 3.17
N LYS A 165 -5.92 24.71 2.05
CA LYS A 165 -6.79 23.56 1.73
C LYS A 165 -6.39 22.29 2.48
N ILE A 166 -5.11 22.14 2.80
CA ILE A 166 -4.57 21.05 3.60
C ILE A 166 -4.11 21.63 4.92
N VAL A 167 -4.76 21.24 6.00
CA VAL A 167 -4.39 21.58 7.37
C VAL A 167 -4.59 20.35 8.22
N GLU A 168 -3.50 19.71 8.60
CA GLU A 168 -3.49 18.48 9.39
C GLU A 168 -2.41 18.57 10.46
N SER A 169 -2.56 17.81 11.54
CA SER A 169 -1.56 17.63 12.57
C SER A 169 -1.56 16.16 13.00
N ILE A 170 -0.51 15.44 12.70
CA ILE A 170 -0.43 13.99 12.93
C ILE A 170 0.71 13.60 13.85
N GLY A 171 0.38 12.80 14.86
CA GLY A 171 1.32 12.17 15.75
C GLY A 171 2.00 10.94 15.12
N TYR A 172 2.96 10.38 15.83
CA TYR A 172 3.61 9.14 15.42
C TYR A 172 2.58 7.99 15.28
N GLY A 173 2.66 7.23 14.17
CA GLY A 173 1.73 6.15 13.86
C GLY A 173 0.39 6.59 13.26
N GLU A 174 0.12 7.88 13.21
CA GLU A 174 -1.11 8.43 12.63
C GLU A 174 -0.97 8.68 11.13
N LYS A 175 -2.10 8.65 10.42
CA LYS A 175 -2.19 8.98 9.00
C LYS A 175 -3.40 9.86 8.71
N THR A 176 -3.33 10.63 7.63
CA THR A 176 -4.47 11.41 7.14
C THR A 176 -5.39 10.55 6.27
N THR A 177 -6.57 11.06 5.97
CA THR A 177 -7.32 10.65 4.79
C THR A 177 -6.63 11.17 3.51
N TYR A 178 -7.02 10.63 2.34
CA TYR A 178 -6.53 11.16 1.07
C TYR A 178 -7.04 12.58 0.83
N LYS A 179 -6.12 13.50 0.54
CA LYS A 179 -6.39 14.87 0.15
C LYS A 179 -6.23 15.04 -1.35
N GLN A 180 -7.00 15.92 -1.95
CA GLN A 180 -6.93 16.21 -3.39
C GLN A 180 -6.10 17.46 -3.64
N ILE A 181 -5.20 17.38 -4.60
CA ILE A 181 -4.41 18.51 -5.11
C ILE A 181 -4.83 18.75 -6.56
N SER A 182 -5.52 19.87 -6.78
CA SER A 182 -5.96 20.30 -8.12
C SER A 182 -4.87 21.09 -8.88
N ASP A 183 -4.06 21.82 -8.13
CA ASP A 183 -3.08 22.79 -8.65
C ASP A 183 -1.69 22.16 -8.89
N VAL A 184 -1.66 20.89 -9.33
CA VAL A 184 -0.42 20.17 -9.62
C VAL A 184 0.45 20.87 -10.65
N GLY A 185 1.76 20.77 -10.50
CA GLY A 185 2.73 21.38 -11.42
C GLY A 185 3.02 22.86 -11.18
N ARG A 186 2.36 23.51 -10.21
CA ARG A 186 2.64 24.90 -9.87
C ARG A 186 3.91 25.03 -9.04
N SER A 187 4.88 25.78 -9.54
CA SER A 187 6.19 25.97 -8.87
C SER A 187 6.11 26.83 -7.59
N ASN A 188 5.08 27.66 -7.45
CA ASN A 188 4.97 28.59 -6.32
C ASN A 188 4.14 28.07 -5.15
N THR A 189 3.72 26.80 -5.21
CA THR A 189 2.89 26.18 -4.19
C THR A 189 3.59 24.95 -3.64
N SER A 190 3.54 24.78 -2.33
CA SER A 190 4.14 23.65 -1.61
C SER A 190 3.33 23.29 -0.39
N ILE A 191 3.48 22.06 0.04
CA ILE A 191 3.05 21.58 1.34
C ILE A 191 4.22 21.78 2.30
N LEU A 192 3.96 22.43 3.42
CA LEU A 192 4.93 22.74 4.47
C LEU A 192 4.77 21.71 5.58
N LEU A 193 5.88 21.18 6.07
CA LEU A 193 5.96 20.24 7.16
C LEU A 193 6.72 20.86 8.32
N ASN A 194 6.09 20.93 9.49
CA ASN A 194 6.67 21.53 10.69
C ASN A 194 6.50 20.59 11.89
N LEU A 195 7.50 20.54 12.77
CA LEU A 195 7.28 19.97 14.09
C LEU A 195 6.53 20.97 14.94
N VAL A 196 5.49 20.53 15.66
CA VAL A 196 4.64 21.41 16.48
C VAL A 196 5.45 22.17 17.53
N ASP A 197 6.44 21.53 18.13
CA ASP A 197 7.28 22.07 19.20
C ASP A 197 8.55 22.80 18.68
N SER A 198 8.64 23.02 17.36
CA SER A 198 9.79 23.69 16.75
C SER A 198 9.36 24.92 15.97
N ALA A 199 10.17 25.97 16.01
CA ALA A 199 9.92 27.18 15.24
C ALA A 199 10.29 27.00 13.76
N GLY A 200 9.39 27.41 12.87
CA GLY A 200 9.62 27.51 11.43
C GLY A 200 9.37 26.21 10.64
N VAL A 201 9.38 26.37 9.32
CA VAL A 201 9.22 25.26 8.36
C VAL A 201 10.47 24.40 8.37
N GLN A 202 10.31 23.11 8.57
CA GLN A 202 11.42 22.16 8.62
C GLN A 202 11.63 21.44 7.29
N ASP A 203 10.54 21.25 6.53
CA ASP A 203 10.59 20.62 5.22
C ASP A 203 9.42 21.06 4.34
N SER A 204 9.53 20.85 3.03
CA SER A 204 8.47 21.24 2.11
C SER A 204 8.45 20.38 0.85
N ILE A 205 7.24 20.05 0.40
CA ILE A 205 7.01 19.27 -0.82
C ILE A 205 6.42 20.20 -1.88
N SER A 206 7.15 20.44 -2.96
CA SER A 206 6.65 21.25 -4.08
C SER A 206 5.50 20.56 -4.81
N TYR A 207 4.52 21.33 -5.26
CA TYR A 207 3.43 20.83 -6.11
C TYR A 207 3.91 20.35 -7.50
N THR A 208 5.13 20.71 -7.89
CA THR A 208 5.77 20.16 -9.10
C THR A 208 6.08 18.68 -9.00
N ASN A 209 6.14 18.13 -7.78
CA ASN A 209 6.38 16.70 -7.55
C ASN A 209 5.15 15.83 -7.77
N PHE A 210 3.98 16.46 -7.97
CA PHE A 210 2.73 15.73 -8.18
C PHE A 210 2.27 15.80 -9.64
N ALA A 211 1.60 14.74 -10.09
CA ALA A 211 0.98 14.66 -11.40
C ALA A 211 -0.51 14.31 -11.26
N LYS A 212 -1.34 14.87 -12.12
CA LYS A 212 -2.77 14.53 -12.22
C LYS A 212 -2.93 13.03 -12.48
N GLY A 213 -3.96 12.43 -11.92
CA GLY A 213 -4.23 10.99 -12.04
C GLY A 213 -3.38 10.11 -11.14
N LYS A 214 -2.43 10.67 -10.40
CA LYS A 214 -1.57 9.90 -9.51
C LYS A 214 -2.06 9.93 -8.06
N VAL A 215 -1.79 8.84 -7.36
CA VAL A 215 -2.05 8.67 -5.93
C VAL A 215 -0.70 8.52 -5.22
N TYR A 216 -0.52 9.31 -4.17
CA TYR A 216 0.75 9.38 -3.45
C TYR A 216 0.56 9.08 -1.96
N THR A 217 1.58 8.51 -1.37
CA THR A 217 1.79 8.48 0.08
C THR A 217 3.04 9.27 0.41
N VAL A 218 2.92 10.21 1.33
CA VAL A 218 4.06 10.87 1.96
C VAL A 218 4.34 10.19 3.28
N ILE A 219 5.50 9.59 3.39
CA ILE A 219 5.98 8.98 4.61
C ILE A 219 6.84 10.01 5.31
N ILE A 220 6.37 10.50 6.45
CA ILE A 220 7.15 11.39 7.32
C ILE A 220 8.08 10.53 8.14
N GLU A 221 9.36 10.75 8.00
CA GLU A 221 10.44 10.04 8.69
C GLU A 221 11.22 11.03 9.55
N GLY A 222 11.89 10.55 10.58
CA GLY A 222 12.85 11.33 11.32
C GLY A 222 14.28 10.96 10.93
N ALA A 223 15.21 11.88 11.00
CA ALA A 223 16.64 11.56 10.97
C ALA A 223 17.13 11.19 12.36
N LYS A 224 18.33 10.62 12.48
CA LYS A 224 18.96 10.27 13.77
C LYS A 224 19.05 11.45 14.75
N ASN A 225 19.16 12.66 14.24
CA ASN A 225 19.23 13.90 15.01
C ASN A 225 17.88 14.56 15.27
N GLY A 226 16.78 13.85 15.05
CA GLY A 226 15.41 14.37 15.23
C GLY A 226 14.95 15.36 14.16
N LYS A 227 15.73 15.60 13.10
CA LYS A 227 15.26 16.43 11.97
C LYS A 227 14.17 15.70 11.19
N LEU A 228 13.18 16.46 10.78
CA LEU A 228 12.13 15.97 9.90
C LEU A 228 12.70 15.65 8.52
N LYS A 229 12.22 14.56 7.95
CA LYS A 229 12.50 14.12 6.59
C LYS A 229 11.24 13.47 6.04
N GLU A 230 10.95 13.68 4.77
CA GLU A 230 9.83 13.02 4.11
C GLU A 230 10.30 12.18 2.94
N ARG A 231 9.44 11.26 2.54
CA ARG A 231 9.60 10.45 1.34
C ARG A 231 8.26 10.38 0.60
N LEU A 232 8.28 10.86 -0.64
CA LEU A 232 7.12 10.82 -1.53
C LEU A 232 7.14 9.51 -2.34
N VAL A 233 6.05 8.76 -2.28
CA VAL A 233 5.93 7.49 -2.98
C VAL A 233 4.64 7.45 -3.80
N ALA A 234 4.74 7.14 -5.08
CA ALA A 234 3.58 6.90 -5.92
C ALA A 234 2.98 5.51 -5.62
N ASN A 235 1.64 5.45 -5.55
CA ASN A 235 0.90 4.21 -5.31
C ASN A 235 0.42 3.56 -6.61
N ASN A 236 0.60 4.23 -7.76
CA ASN A 236 0.16 3.78 -9.07
C ASN A 236 1.06 4.30 -10.20
#